data_50a9ced6c2944821cb388493d27fae90
#
_entry.id   50a9ced6c2944821cb388493d27fae90
#
_cell.length_a   1.000
_cell.length_b   1.000
_cell.length_c   1.000
_cell.angle_alpha   90.00
_cell.angle_beta   90.00
_cell.angle_gamma   90.00
#
_symmetry.space_group_name_H-M   'P 1'
#
loop_
_entity.id
_entity.type
_entity.pdbx_description
1 polymer ?
#
loop_
_entity_poly.entity_id
_entity_poly.type
_entity_poly.pdbx_seq_one_letter_code
_entity_poly.pdbx_strand_id
1 'polypeptide(L)'
;MRLDLVLKLSGLIKRRTIAKELADRGRILINDRLAKPSSEVRQGDILELRLGNRVLVVEIQFEERYKREYPVYKEVLTKKVNSDA
;
A
#
# COMPACT_ATOMS: atom_id res chain seq x y z
N MET A 1 4.09 10.95 3.38
CA MET A 1 5.01 9.85 3.77
C MET A 1 5.27 8.99 2.54
N ARG A 2 6.49 8.51 2.38
CA ARG A 2 6.84 7.62 1.25
C ARG A 2 6.05 6.32 1.29
N LEU A 3 5.73 5.82 0.12
CA LEU A 3 4.97 4.57 -0.02
C LEU A 3 5.62 3.39 0.69
N ASP A 4 6.91 3.18 0.49
CA ASP A 4 7.62 2.04 1.09
C ASP A 4 7.55 2.08 2.62
N LEU A 5 7.62 3.26 3.21
CA LEU A 5 7.50 3.44 4.65
C LEU A 5 6.06 3.25 5.14
N VAL A 6 5.08 3.75 4.37
CA VAL A 6 3.66 3.55 4.68
C VAL A 6 3.33 2.06 4.73
N LEU A 7 3.79 1.30 3.75
CA LEU A 7 3.53 -0.13 3.68
C LEU A 7 4.10 -0.88 4.88
N LYS A 8 5.30 -0.50 5.32
CA LYS A 8 5.92 -1.11 6.48
C LYS A 8 5.23 -0.69 7.78
N LEU A 9 5.09 0.60 8.02
CA LEU A 9 4.56 1.10 9.30
C LEU A 9 3.10 0.75 9.51
N SER A 10 2.32 0.66 8.44
CA SER A 10 0.91 0.24 8.54
C SER A 10 0.76 -1.26 8.82
N GLY A 11 1.82 -2.04 8.64
CA GLY A 11 1.76 -3.48 8.79
C GLY A 11 1.30 -4.24 7.54
N LEU A 12 1.03 -3.52 6.45
CA LEU A 12 0.63 -4.17 5.19
C LEU A 12 1.73 -5.09 4.66
N ILE A 13 2.97 -4.61 4.71
CA ILE A 13 4.15 -5.37 4.29
C ILE A 13 5.13 -5.33 5.46
N LYS A 14 5.63 -6.48 5.89
CA LYS A 14 6.49 -6.57 7.08
C LYS A 14 7.85 -5.91 6.91
N ARG A 15 8.39 -5.94 5.70
CA ARG A 15 9.74 -5.45 5.43
C ARG A 15 9.71 -4.34 4.38
N ARG A 16 10.41 -3.25 4.66
CA ARG A 16 10.51 -2.12 3.73
C ARG A 16 11.17 -2.53 2.41
N THR A 17 12.15 -3.44 2.45
CA THR A 17 12.80 -3.95 1.24
C THR A 17 11.82 -4.65 0.32
N ILE A 18 10.91 -5.42 0.88
CA ILE A 18 9.86 -6.10 0.10
C ILE A 18 8.87 -5.08 -0.47
N ALA A 19 8.54 -4.06 0.32
CA ALA A 19 7.67 -2.98 -0.16
C ALA A 19 8.29 -2.27 -1.37
N LYS A 20 9.59 -1.99 -1.32
CA LYS A 20 10.32 -1.39 -2.46
C LYS A 20 10.27 -2.28 -3.69
N GLU A 21 10.54 -3.58 -3.54
CA GLU A 21 10.51 -4.52 -4.65
C GLU A 21 9.12 -4.58 -5.31
N LEU A 22 8.07 -4.64 -4.52
CA LEU A 22 6.71 -4.68 -5.04
C LEU A 22 6.39 -3.43 -5.86
N ALA A 23 6.74 -2.27 -5.34
CA ALA A 23 6.52 -1.01 -6.06
C ALA A 23 7.35 -0.97 -7.35
N ASP A 24 8.62 -1.37 -7.30
CA ASP A 24 9.49 -1.40 -8.47
C ASP A 24 9.00 -2.35 -9.57
N ARG A 25 8.28 -3.39 -9.17
CA ARG A 25 7.71 -4.36 -10.11
C ARG A 25 6.33 -3.96 -10.64
N GLY A 26 5.85 -2.77 -10.31
CA GLY A 26 4.55 -2.29 -10.75
C GLY A 26 3.38 -2.98 -10.07
N ARG A 27 3.59 -3.51 -8.86
CA ARG A 27 2.56 -4.23 -8.12
C ARG A 27 1.73 -3.36 -7.20
N ILE A 28 2.04 -2.07 -7.12
CA ILE A 28 1.34 -1.15 -6.23
C ILE A 28 0.88 0.07 -6.99
N LEU A 29 -0.39 0.41 -6.81
CA LEU A 29 -0.98 1.62 -7.39
C LEU A 29 -1.46 2.52 -6.26
N ILE A 30 -1.35 3.83 -6.47
CA ILE A 30 -1.94 4.85 -5.62
C ILE A 30 -2.98 5.57 -6.46
N ASN A 31 -4.24 5.52 -6.04
CA ASN A 31 -5.35 6.15 -6.75
C ASN A 31 -5.34 5.78 -8.24
N ASP A 32 -5.22 4.48 -8.53
CA ASP A 32 -5.22 3.87 -9.86
C ASP A 32 -3.99 4.20 -10.73
N ARG A 33 -2.92 4.75 -10.15
CA ARG A 33 -1.68 5.03 -10.88
C ARG A 33 -0.54 4.20 -10.32
N LEU A 34 0.30 3.68 -11.20
CA LEU A 34 1.49 2.96 -10.79
C LEU A 34 2.36 3.83 -9.88
N ALA A 35 2.77 3.25 -8.77
CA ALA A 35 3.54 3.96 -7.76
C ALA A 35 4.98 3.47 -7.71
N LYS A 36 5.86 4.36 -7.27
CA LYS A 36 7.27 4.05 -7.00
C LYS A 36 7.48 3.96 -5.49
N PRO A 37 8.56 3.33 -5.02
CA PRO A 37 8.82 3.27 -3.57
C PRO A 37 8.82 4.64 -2.89
N SER A 38 9.27 5.67 -3.58
CA SER A 38 9.34 7.04 -3.06
C SER A 38 8.08 7.87 -3.28
N SER A 39 7.05 7.30 -3.90
CA SER A 39 5.80 8.02 -4.14
C SER A 39 5.18 8.50 -2.83
N GLU A 40 4.65 9.72 -2.85
CA GLU A 40 4.00 10.32 -1.68
C GLU A 40 2.63 9.72 -1.46
N VAL A 41 2.35 9.31 -0.22
CA VAL A 41 1.03 8.83 0.19
C VAL A 41 0.46 9.84 1.18
N ARG A 42 -0.79 10.24 0.96
CA ARG A 42 -1.51 11.23 1.76
C ARG A 42 -2.75 10.64 2.38
N GLN A 43 -3.31 11.39 3.32
CA GLN A 43 -4.57 11.07 3.97
C GLN A 43 -5.65 10.73 2.94
N GLY A 44 -6.27 9.56 3.10
CA GLY A 44 -7.37 9.14 2.24
C GLY A 44 -6.96 8.50 0.92
N ASP A 45 -5.66 8.39 0.62
CA ASP A 45 -5.22 7.72 -0.61
C ASP A 45 -5.61 6.25 -0.61
N ILE A 46 -5.99 5.77 -1.78
CA ILE A 46 -6.35 4.37 -2.01
C ILE A 46 -5.17 3.66 -2.61
N LEU A 47 -4.70 2.63 -1.91
CA LEU A 47 -3.63 1.77 -2.39
C LEU A 47 -4.20 0.46 -2.91
N GLU A 48 -3.71 0.04 -4.06
CA GLU A 48 -3.98 -1.29 -4.59
C GLU A 48 -2.70 -2.08 -4.57
N LEU A 49 -2.70 -3.21 -3.87
CA LEU A 49 -1.55 -4.10 -3.77
C LEU A 49 -1.86 -5.40 -4.50
N ARG A 50 -1.09 -5.69 -5.53
CA ARG A 50 -1.23 -6.92 -6.31
C ARG A 50 -0.26 -7.96 -5.77
N LEU A 51 -0.77 -8.84 -4.93
CA LEU A 51 0.02 -9.81 -4.18
C LEU A 51 -0.31 -11.22 -4.65
N GLY A 52 0.54 -11.75 -5.52
CA GLY A 52 0.30 -13.07 -6.09
C GLY A 52 -1.04 -13.12 -6.83
N ASN A 53 -1.95 -13.97 -6.37
CA ASN A 53 -3.30 -14.11 -6.94
C ASN A 53 -4.36 -13.28 -6.21
N ARG A 54 -3.93 -12.35 -5.37
CA ARG A 54 -4.85 -11.47 -4.62
C ARG A 54 -4.58 -10.02 -4.95
N VAL A 55 -5.65 -9.24 -4.99
CA VAL A 55 -5.55 -7.79 -5.07
C VAL A 55 -6.20 -7.22 -3.82
N LEU A 56 -5.40 -6.56 -3.01
CA LEU A 56 -5.84 -5.92 -1.78
C LEU A 56 -5.98 -4.43 -2.02
N VAL A 57 -7.15 -3.88 -1.76
CA VAL A 57 -7.41 -2.44 -1.91
C VAL A 57 -7.68 -1.86 -0.52
N VAL A 58 -6.90 -0.87 -0.14
CA VAL A 58 -6.98 -0.26 1.19
C VAL A 58 -6.99 1.25 1.09
N GLU A 59 -7.64 1.89 2.05
CA GLU A 59 -7.58 3.33 2.24
C GLU A 59 -6.59 3.63 3.36
N ILE A 60 -5.68 4.57 3.11
CA ILE A 60 -4.68 4.97 4.10
C ILE A 60 -5.20 6.18 4.88
N GLN A 61 -5.12 6.06 6.20
CA GLN A 61 -5.38 7.15 7.13
C GLN A 61 -4.13 7.34 7.98
N PHE A 62 -3.91 8.55 8.43
CA PHE A 62 -2.80 8.84 9.34
C PHE A 62 -3.36 9.21 10.71
N GLU A 63 -2.85 8.55 11.75
CA GLU A 63 -3.21 8.83 13.13
C GLU A 63 -2.02 9.44 13.85
N GLU A 64 -2.28 10.41 14.71
CA GLU A 64 -1.24 10.95 15.55
C GLU A 64 -1.00 10.03 16.73
N ARG A 65 0.26 9.55 16.85
CA ARG A 65 0.72 8.73 17.98
C ARG A 65 2.08 9.24 18.43
N TYR A 66 2.22 9.53 19.71
CA TYR A 66 3.49 9.98 20.28
C TYR A 66 4.06 11.19 19.51
N LYS A 67 3.20 12.15 19.15
CA LYS A 67 3.57 13.34 18.38
C LYS A 67 4.08 13.04 16.97
N ARG A 68 3.77 11.87 16.44
CA ARG A 68 4.11 11.47 15.06
C ARG A 68 2.87 10.98 14.34
N GLU A 69 2.87 11.14 13.04
CA GLU A 69 1.83 10.57 12.19
C GLU A 69 2.19 9.12 11.87
N TYR A 70 1.24 8.23 12.16
CA TYR A 70 1.36 6.81 11.83
C TYR A 70 0.33 6.43 10.79
N PRO A 71 0.74 5.73 9.73
CA PRO A 71 -0.21 5.23 8.74
C PRO A 71 -0.95 4.02 9.29
N VAL A 72 -2.26 4.05 9.12
CA VAL A 72 -3.13 2.91 9.37
C VAL A 72 -3.93 2.66 8.10
N TYR A 73 -4.46 1.47 7.93
CA TYR A 73 -5.25 1.18 6.74
C TYR A 73 -6.60 0.61 7.10
N LYS A 74 -7.55 0.86 6.21
CA LYS A 74 -8.87 0.24 6.23
C LYS A 74 -9.01 -0.53 4.93
N GLU A 75 -9.30 -1.81 5.04
CA GLU A 75 -9.53 -2.63 3.85
C GLU A 75 -10.84 -2.20 3.19
N VAL A 76 -10.76 -1.82 1.92
CA VAL A 76 -11.91 -1.40 1.14
C VAL A 76 -12.44 -2.58 0.33
N LEU A 77 -11.53 -3.37 -0.25
CA LEU A 77 -11.90 -4.46 -1.12
C LEU A 77 -10.74 -5.44 -1.24
N THR A 78 -11.05 -6.74 -1.26
CA THR A 78 -10.07 -7.77 -1.62
C THR A 78 -10.62 -8.55 -2.79
N LYS A 79 -9.81 -8.64 -3.86
CA LYS A 79 -10.15 -9.40 -5.04
C LYS A 79 -9.18 -10.55 -5.21
N LYS A 80 -9.70 -11.71 -5.59
CA LYS A 80 -8.87 -12.77 -6.13
C LYS A 80 -8.77 -12.59 -7.63
N VAL A 81 -7.55 -12.62 -8.14
CA VAL A 81 -7.35 -12.63 -9.58
C VAL A 81 -7.67 -14.04 -10.05
N ASN A 82 -8.67 -14.15 -10.92
CA ASN A 82 -9.04 -15.44 -11.48
C ASN A 82 -8.09 -15.76 -12.63
N SER A 83 -7.18 -16.71 -12.40
CA SER A 83 -6.19 -17.10 -13.38
C SER A 83 -6.77 -17.88 -14.58
N ASP A 84 -8.00 -18.28 -14.49
CA ASP A 84 -8.67 -19.04 -15.55
C ASP A 84 -9.40 -18.15 -16.55
N ALA A 85 -9.34 -16.86 -16.33
CA ALA A 85 -10.01 -15.92 -17.20
C ALA A 85 -9.24 -15.69 -18.49
#